data_c9dca2e6340ac13403e81200e73a7202
#
_entry.id   c9dca2e6340ac13403e81200e73a7202
#
_cell.length_a   1.000
_cell.length_b   1.000
_cell.length_c   1.000
_cell.angle_alpha   90.00
_cell.angle_beta   90.00
_cell.angle_gamma   90.00
#
_symmetry.space_group_name_H-M   'P 1'
#
loop_
_entity.id
_entity.type
_entity.pdbx_description
1 polymer ?
#
loop_
_entity_poly.entity_id
_entity_poly.type
_entity_poly.pdbx_seq_one_letter_code
_entity_poly.pdbx_strand_id
1 'polypeptide(L)'
;MRLLPMKEPDRSWRSIKGQWKKDAESVGEDFSTFSTGSFTAYDGLTKEGDHPSLYCLSDGERVHAVCQVSRLMMSKFPSPILRARFILVSPVYELGVADAGQYAQMMVALFSGIVWLSRDTMTASHIRFFLKSPGDAQFFAALQADTSMSLFSKFTIDGALIECSLKEDEMAETA
;
A
#
# COMPACT_ATOMS: atom_id res chain seq x y z
N MET A 1 -8.62 -7.08 -7.07
CA MET A 1 -8.33 -5.76 -6.48
C MET A 1 -7.36 -5.00 -7.37
N ARG A 2 -7.49 -3.67 -7.48
CA ARG A 2 -6.59 -2.79 -8.26
C ARG A 2 -6.20 -1.58 -7.41
N LEU A 3 -4.97 -1.13 -7.54
CA LEU A 3 -4.48 0.09 -6.92
C LEU A 3 -4.81 1.28 -7.84
N LEU A 4 -5.64 2.20 -7.35
CA LEU A 4 -6.19 3.30 -8.13
C LEU A 4 -5.83 4.64 -7.48
N PRO A 5 -5.50 5.69 -8.26
CA PRO A 5 -5.28 7.02 -7.70
C PRO A 5 -6.59 7.61 -7.17
N MET A 6 -6.52 8.30 -6.04
CA MET A 6 -7.63 9.04 -5.47
C MET A 6 -7.75 10.40 -6.18
N LYS A 7 -8.64 10.50 -7.17
CA LYS A 7 -8.80 11.71 -8.01
C LYS A 7 -9.26 12.95 -7.24
N GLU A 8 -10.14 12.75 -6.25
CA GLU A 8 -10.64 13.76 -5.32
C GLU A 8 -10.35 13.26 -3.90
N PRO A 9 -9.12 13.46 -3.38
CA PRO A 9 -8.68 12.77 -2.16
C PRO A 9 -9.60 12.98 -0.96
N ASP A 10 -10.01 14.22 -0.68
CA ASP A 10 -10.88 14.52 0.47
C ASP A 10 -12.25 13.85 0.36
N ARG A 11 -12.88 13.89 -0.82
CA ARG A 11 -14.18 13.24 -1.07
C ARG A 11 -14.06 11.71 -1.02
N SER A 12 -13.04 11.17 -1.67
CA SER A 12 -12.77 9.73 -1.68
C SER A 12 -12.51 9.23 -0.26
N TRP A 13 -11.70 9.95 0.52
CA TRP A 13 -11.38 9.59 1.89
C TRP A 13 -12.61 9.62 2.81
N ARG A 14 -13.48 10.63 2.67
CA ARG A 14 -14.76 10.66 3.41
C ARG A 14 -15.64 9.46 3.09
N SER A 15 -15.73 9.08 1.82
CA SER A 15 -16.48 7.88 1.40
C SER A 15 -15.88 6.60 1.98
N ILE A 16 -14.56 6.44 1.92
CA ILE A 16 -13.83 5.29 2.48
C ILE A 16 -14.04 5.19 3.99
N LYS A 17 -13.91 6.30 4.73
CA LYS A 17 -14.20 6.30 6.18
C LYS A 17 -15.65 5.91 6.47
N GLY A 18 -16.59 6.35 5.65
CA GLY A 18 -17.99 5.95 5.78
C GLY A 18 -18.23 4.45 5.56
N GLN A 19 -17.54 3.85 4.58
CA GLN A 19 -17.55 2.41 4.36
C GLN A 19 -16.93 1.67 5.56
N TRP A 20 -15.72 2.05 5.96
CA TRP A 20 -14.97 1.41 7.04
C TRP A 20 -15.63 1.55 8.41
N LYS A 21 -16.36 2.64 8.64
CA LYS A 21 -17.20 2.80 9.82
C LYS A 21 -18.30 1.74 9.87
N LYS A 22 -19.02 1.53 8.76
CA LYS A 22 -20.04 0.47 8.66
C LYS A 22 -19.43 -0.93 8.85
N ASP A 23 -18.23 -1.14 8.34
CA ASP A 23 -17.50 -2.40 8.49
C ASP A 23 -17.20 -2.69 9.98
N ALA A 24 -16.69 -1.72 10.73
CA ALA A 24 -16.42 -1.87 12.16
C ALA A 24 -17.71 -2.09 12.96
N GLU A 25 -18.72 -1.24 12.71
CA GLU A 25 -20.02 -1.33 13.39
C GLU A 25 -20.73 -2.68 13.14
N SER A 26 -20.53 -3.30 11.97
CA SER A 26 -21.13 -4.60 11.62
C SER A 26 -20.64 -5.76 12.51
N VAL A 27 -19.49 -5.59 13.16
CA VAL A 27 -18.90 -6.55 14.10
C VAL A 27 -18.93 -6.07 15.55
N GLY A 28 -19.69 -4.99 15.83
CA GLY A 28 -19.88 -4.46 17.16
C GLY A 28 -18.73 -3.59 17.66
N GLU A 29 -17.81 -3.18 16.79
CA GLU A 29 -16.65 -2.35 17.15
C GLU A 29 -16.90 -0.87 16.92
N ASP A 30 -16.37 -0.04 17.82
CA ASP A 30 -16.44 1.42 17.68
C ASP A 30 -15.33 1.91 16.74
N PHE A 31 -15.74 2.44 15.59
CA PHE A 31 -14.81 3.01 14.62
C PHE A 31 -13.94 4.15 15.18
N SER A 32 -14.40 4.88 16.21
CA SER A 32 -13.62 5.94 16.84
C SER A 32 -12.39 5.38 17.58
N THR A 33 -12.51 4.20 18.14
CA THR A 33 -11.40 3.48 18.79
C THR A 33 -10.40 2.94 17.75
N PHE A 34 -10.92 2.46 16.62
CA PHE A 34 -10.12 1.98 15.51
C PHE A 34 -9.38 3.11 14.78
N SER A 35 -10.04 4.26 14.58
CA SER A 35 -9.50 5.39 13.81
C SER A 35 -8.56 6.27 14.65
N THR A 36 -7.37 5.77 14.94
CA THR A 36 -6.35 6.45 15.72
C THR A 36 -5.41 7.36 14.88
N GLY A 37 -4.24 7.71 15.40
CA GLY A 37 -3.31 8.68 14.84
C GLY A 37 -2.99 8.56 13.34
N SER A 38 -3.00 7.34 12.77
CA SER A 38 -2.79 7.14 11.34
C SER A 38 -3.91 7.75 10.48
N PHE A 39 -5.16 7.70 10.96
CA PHE A 39 -6.30 8.34 10.30
C PHE A 39 -6.18 9.86 10.35
N THR A 40 -5.72 10.42 11.49
CA THR A 40 -5.47 11.86 11.62
C THR A 40 -4.40 12.34 10.64
N ALA A 41 -3.31 11.57 10.49
CA ALA A 41 -2.29 11.85 9.49
C ALA A 41 -2.86 11.84 8.06
N TYR A 42 -3.71 10.86 7.75
CA TYR A 42 -4.35 10.76 6.45
C TYR A 42 -5.37 11.87 6.21
N ASP A 43 -6.10 12.30 7.24
CA ASP A 43 -6.99 13.47 7.20
C ASP A 43 -6.23 14.77 6.84
N GLY A 44 -4.99 14.91 7.31
CA GLY A 44 -4.09 15.98 6.90
C GLY A 44 -3.72 15.88 5.43
N LEU A 45 -3.21 14.72 5.02
CA LEU A 45 -2.75 14.47 3.64
C LEU A 45 -3.84 14.72 2.59
N THR A 46 -5.11 14.43 2.87
CA THR A 46 -6.20 14.61 1.90
C THR A 46 -6.65 16.06 1.73
N LYS A 47 -6.32 16.93 2.67
CA LYS A 47 -6.69 18.36 2.66
C LYS A 47 -5.64 19.27 2.02
N GLU A 48 -4.41 18.83 1.97
CA GLU A 48 -3.32 19.58 1.36
C GLU A 48 -3.48 19.54 -0.17
N GLY A 49 -3.81 20.67 -0.79
CA GLY A 49 -4.36 20.77 -2.14
C GLY A 49 -3.48 20.31 -3.32
N ASP A 50 -2.21 19.91 -3.12
CA ASP A 50 -1.26 19.57 -4.19
C ASP A 50 -0.62 18.19 -4.00
N HIS A 51 -1.39 17.19 -3.54
CA HIS A 51 -0.84 15.87 -3.29
C HIS A 51 -1.16 14.87 -4.36
N PRO A 52 -0.21 14.70 -5.23
CA PRO A 52 -0.23 13.61 -6.17
C PRO A 52 0.11 12.36 -5.44
N SER A 53 -0.55 11.47 -5.05
CA SER A 53 0.04 10.22 -4.63
C SER A 53 -0.73 9.49 -3.54
N LEU A 54 -2.01 9.81 -3.35
CA LEU A 54 -2.90 9.00 -2.55
C LEU A 54 -3.59 7.97 -3.44
N TYR A 55 -3.46 6.72 -3.04
CA TYR A 55 -4.00 5.58 -3.76
C TYR A 55 -4.93 4.78 -2.86
N CYS A 56 -5.92 4.14 -3.46
CA CYS A 56 -6.76 3.16 -2.80
C CYS A 56 -6.71 1.82 -3.54
N LEU A 57 -6.66 0.74 -2.80
CA LEU A 57 -6.81 -0.62 -3.31
C LEU A 57 -8.29 -0.98 -3.29
N SER A 58 -8.89 -1.20 -4.47
CA SER A 58 -10.32 -1.49 -4.61
C SER A 58 -10.56 -2.69 -5.51
N ASP A 59 -11.64 -3.41 -5.23
CA ASP A 59 -12.20 -4.46 -6.11
C ASP A 59 -13.34 -3.93 -7.01
N GLY A 60 -13.67 -2.64 -6.90
CA GLY A 60 -14.76 -1.98 -7.60
C GLY A 60 -15.99 -1.75 -6.73
N GLU A 61 -16.20 -2.55 -5.69
CA GLU A 61 -17.31 -2.42 -4.73
C GLU A 61 -16.84 -1.81 -3.41
N ARG A 62 -15.64 -2.19 -2.97
CA ARG A 62 -15.08 -1.81 -1.68
C ARG A 62 -13.65 -1.32 -1.81
N VAL A 63 -13.25 -0.49 -0.85
CA VAL A 63 -11.86 -0.11 -0.65
C VAL A 63 -11.28 -0.92 0.51
N HIS A 64 -10.23 -1.66 0.21
CA HIS A 64 -9.56 -2.59 1.12
C HIS A 64 -8.38 -1.97 1.84
N ALA A 65 -7.66 -1.07 1.17
CA ALA A 65 -6.53 -0.35 1.74
C ALA A 65 -6.37 1.02 1.09
N VAL A 66 -5.68 1.92 1.78
CA VAL A 66 -5.20 3.19 1.22
C VAL A 66 -3.73 3.36 1.54
N CYS A 67 -3.00 4.08 0.68
CA CYS A 67 -1.60 4.40 0.92
C CYS A 67 -1.19 5.69 0.22
N GLN A 68 -0.10 6.29 0.68
CA GLN A 68 0.61 7.32 -0.06
C GLN A 68 1.77 6.68 -0.81
N VAL A 69 1.87 6.97 -2.12
CA VAL A 69 3.01 6.56 -2.95
C VAL A 69 3.68 7.82 -3.48
N SER A 70 4.96 7.98 -3.28
CA SER A 70 5.74 9.12 -3.77
C SER A 70 6.97 8.66 -4.54
N ARG A 71 7.23 9.31 -5.69
CA ARG A 71 8.45 9.13 -6.47
C ARG A 71 9.45 10.21 -6.09
N LEU A 72 10.65 9.82 -5.72
CA LEU A 72 11.68 10.77 -5.28
C LEU A 72 13.09 10.29 -5.62
N MET A 73 14.04 11.23 -5.71
CA MET A 73 15.47 10.95 -5.77
C MET A 73 16.02 10.89 -4.35
N MET A 74 16.87 9.93 -4.09
CA MET A 74 17.65 9.85 -2.84
C MET A 74 19.12 9.59 -3.19
N SER A 75 20.02 10.25 -2.49
CA SER A 75 21.48 10.22 -2.78
C SER A 75 22.10 8.83 -2.76
N LYS A 76 21.52 7.90 -2.01
CA LYS A 76 22.01 6.50 -1.93
C LYS A 76 21.57 5.61 -3.09
N PHE A 77 20.70 6.09 -3.96
CA PHE A 77 20.21 5.33 -5.11
C PHE A 77 20.59 6.01 -6.42
N PRO A 78 21.02 5.25 -7.45
CA PRO A 78 21.42 5.82 -8.73
C PRO A 78 20.23 6.31 -9.57
N SER A 79 19.02 5.91 -9.22
CA SER A 79 17.78 6.20 -9.94
C SER A 79 16.64 6.54 -8.97
N PRO A 80 15.52 7.09 -9.47
CA PRO A 80 14.36 7.37 -8.64
C PRO A 80 13.87 6.13 -7.89
N ILE A 81 13.33 6.36 -6.70
CA ILE A 81 12.66 5.34 -5.90
C ILE A 81 11.17 5.63 -5.79
N LEU A 82 10.35 4.58 -5.73
CA LEU A 82 9.00 4.65 -5.22
C LEU A 82 8.98 4.39 -3.72
N ARG A 83 8.32 5.25 -2.99
CA ARG A 83 8.14 5.08 -1.55
C ARG A 83 6.66 5.00 -1.23
N ALA A 84 6.21 3.82 -0.77
CA ALA A 84 4.87 3.61 -0.23
C ALA A 84 4.90 3.71 1.30
N ARG A 85 4.00 4.53 1.85
CA ARG A 85 3.90 4.79 3.30
C ARG A 85 2.45 5.14 3.69
N PHE A 86 2.20 5.29 4.98
CA PHE A 86 0.88 5.57 5.54
C PHE A 86 -0.17 4.58 5.03
N ILE A 87 0.20 3.30 5.08
CA ILE A 87 -0.70 2.23 4.66
C ILE A 87 -1.74 2.05 5.76
N LEU A 88 -3.01 2.21 5.38
CA LEU A 88 -4.15 1.87 6.23
C LEU A 88 -4.95 0.78 5.54
N VAL A 89 -5.39 -0.19 6.31
CA VAL A 89 -6.24 -1.29 5.81
C VAL A 89 -7.65 -1.18 6.39
N SER A 90 -8.62 -1.74 5.67
CA SER A 90 -10.01 -1.76 6.15
C SER A 90 -10.14 -2.52 7.48
N PRO A 91 -11.03 -2.09 8.39
CA PRO A 91 -11.32 -2.77 9.65
C PRO A 91 -11.60 -4.26 9.50
N VAL A 92 -12.15 -4.72 8.40
CA VAL A 92 -12.43 -6.16 8.17
C VAL A 92 -11.18 -7.03 8.31
N TYR A 93 -9.99 -6.49 8.03
CA TYR A 93 -8.72 -7.20 8.15
C TYR A 93 -8.12 -7.12 9.57
N GLU A 94 -8.31 -6.01 10.25
CA GLU A 94 -7.73 -5.81 11.58
C GLU A 94 -8.61 -6.37 12.71
N LEU A 95 -9.92 -6.44 12.48
CA LEU A 95 -10.89 -6.96 13.43
C LEU A 95 -11.19 -8.46 13.26
N GLY A 96 -10.41 -9.14 12.41
CA GLY A 96 -10.51 -10.59 12.24
C GLY A 96 -11.76 -11.07 11.50
N VAL A 97 -12.45 -10.18 10.76
CA VAL A 97 -13.57 -10.55 9.88
C VAL A 97 -13.03 -11.28 8.65
N ALA A 98 -11.97 -10.74 8.06
CA ALA A 98 -11.24 -11.42 7.00
C ALA A 98 -10.25 -12.43 7.61
N ASP A 99 -10.12 -13.58 6.98
CA ASP A 99 -9.14 -14.58 7.38
C ASP A 99 -7.71 -14.20 6.93
N ALA A 100 -6.72 -14.95 7.41
CA ALA A 100 -5.31 -14.71 7.09
C ALA A 100 -5.01 -14.82 5.58
N GLY A 101 -5.72 -15.69 4.85
CA GLY A 101 -5.57 -15.84 3.39
C GLY A 101 -6.08 -14.61 2.65
N GLN A 102 -7.22 -14.07 3.07
CA GLN A 102 -7.80 -12.84 2.52
C GLN A 102 -6.90 -11.63 2.81
N TYR A 103 -6.34 -11.54 4.02
CA TYR A 103 -5.35 -10.52 4.36
C TYR A 103 -4.11 -10.62 3.47
N ALA A 104 -3.57 -11.83 3.30
CA ALA A 104 -2.42 -12.08 2.44
C ALA A 104 -2.70 -11.67 0.98
N GLN A 105 -3.85 -12.04 0.43
CA GLN A 105 -4.25 -11.65 -0.93
C GLN A 105 -4.34 -10.13 -1.09
N MET A 106 -4.88 -9.42 -0.10
CA MET A 106 -4.96 -7.97 -0.09
C MET A 106 -3.56 -7.35 -0.09
N MET A 107 -2.64 -7.83 0.77
CA MET A 107 -1.27 -7.33 0.85
C MET A 107 -0.47 -7.59 -0.43
N VAL A 108 -0.61 -8.77 -1.04
CA VAL A 108 -0.01 -9.08 -2.34
C VAL A 108 -0.55 -8.15 -3.42
N ALA A 109 -1.86 -7.92 -3.46
CA ALA A 109 -2.48 -7.03 -4.44
C ALA A 109 -2.00 -5.58 -4.27
N LEU A 110 -1.85 -5.10 -3.04
CA LEU A 110 -1.32 -3.77 -2.73
C LEU A 110 0.12 -3.63 -3.22
N PHE A 111 0.99 -4.58 -2.85
CA PHE A 111 2.39 -4.57 -3.23
C PHE A 111 2.56 -4.68 -4.76
N SER A 112 1.83 -5.59 -5.40
CA SER A 112 1.83 -5.75 -6.87
C SER A 112 1.37 -4.49 -7.59
N GLY A 113 0.37 -3.79 -7.05
CA GLY A 113 -0.07 -2.50 -7.56
C GLY A 113 1.02 -1.43 -7.51
N ILE A 114 1.84 -1.41 -6.46
CA ILE A 114 2.98 -0.48 -6.33
C ILE A 114 4.10 -0.85 -7.29
N VAL A 115 4.38 -2.15 -7.47
CA VAL A 115 5.33 -2.64 -8.48
C VAL A 115 4.86 -2.23 -9.87
N TRP A 116 3.58 -2.37 -10.18
CA TRP A 116 3.02 -1.92 -11.45
C TRP A 116 3.20 -0.40 -11.66
N LEU A 117 2.90 0.42 -10.65
CA LEU A 117 3.15 1.87 -10.72
C LEU A 117 4.61 2.21 -11.03
N SER A 118 5.56 1.43 -10.48
CA SER A 118 6.98 1.65 -10.72
C SER A 118 7.43 1.33 -12.15
N ARG A 119 6.63 0.60 -12.89
CA ARG A 119 6.91 0.23 -14.30
C ARG A 119 6.16 1.11 -15.30
N ASP A 120 5.07 1.72 -14.87
CA ASP A 120 4.16 2.47 -15.75
C ASP A 120 4.22 3.98 -15.45
N THR A 121 3.35 4.45 -14.59
CA THR A 121 3.10 5.90 -14.41
C THR A 121 4.11 6.62 -13.52
N MET A 122 4.81 5.88 -12.64
CA MET A 122 5.78 6.45 -11.68
C MET A 122 7.13 5.75 -11.79
N THR A 123 7.66 5.62 -13.00
CA THR A 123 8.87 4.82 -13.31
C THR A 123 9.98 4.99 -12.28
N ALA A 124 10.37 3.86 -11.68
CA ALA A 124 11.39 3.79 -10.64
C ALA A 124 11.98 2.38 -10.57
N SER A 125 13.29 2.23 -10.46
CA SER A 125 13.95 0.92 -10.35
C SER A 125 14.05 0.40 -8.92
N HIS A 126 13.72 1.23 -7.94
CA HIS A 126 13.73 0.83 -6.52
C HIS A 126 12.39 1.14 -5.86
N ILE A 127 11.97 0.27 -4.94
CA ILE A 127 10.75 0.44 -4.17
C ILE A 127 11.09 0.34 -2.68
N ARG A 128 10.55 1.26 -1.89
CA ARG A 128 10.55 1.22 -0.43
C ARG A 128 9.12 1.16 0.06
N PHE A 129 8.78 0.07 0.71
CA PHE A 129 7.45 -0.20 1.19
C PHE A 129 7.47 -0.30 2.72
N PHE A 130 6.75 0.61 3.39
CA PHE A 130 6.71 0.67 4.84
C PHE A 130 5.51 -0.13 5.35
N LEU A 131 5.82 -1.21 6.04
CA LEU A 131 4.85 -2.11 6.65
C LEU A 131 4.21 -1.46 7.88
N LYS A 132 3.01 -1.90 8.22
CA LYS A 132 2.28 -1.41 9.38
C LYS A 132 2.65 -2.17 10.65
N SER A 133 2.95 -3.46 10.53
CA SER A 133 3.14 -4.35 11.67
C SER A 133 4.27 -5.37 11.47
N PRO A 134 4.82 -5.94 12.55
CA PRO A 134 5.74 -7.07 12.46
C PRO A 134 5.13 -8.32 11.79
N GLY A 135 3.81 -8.51 11.90
CA GLY A 135 3.10 -9.60 11.21
C GLY A 135 3.19 -9.47 9.68
N ASP A 136 3.12 -8.24 9.17
CA ASP A 136 3.32 -7.97 7.75
C ASP A 136 4.74 -8.35 7.32
N ALA A 137 5.75 -8.07 8.15
CA ALA A 137 7.14 -8.44 7.86
C ALA A 137 7.31 -9.96 7.77
N GLN A 138 6.67 -10.73 8.66
CA GLN A 138 6.69 -12.20 8.60
C GLN A 138 6.02 -12.73 7.33
N PHE A 139 4.90 -12.14 6.93
CA PHE A 139 4.23 -12.49 5.70
C PHE A 139 5.13 -12.26 4.48
N PHE A 140 5.78 -11.10 4.37
CA PHE A 140 6.68 -10.81 3.26
C PHE A 140 7.98 -11.62 3.31
N ALA A 141 8.47 -12.02 4.50
CA ALA A 141 9.60 -12.93 4.63
C ALA A 141 9.26 -14.32 4.08
N ALA A 142 8.06 -14.82 4.34
CA ALA A 142 7.58 -16.07 3.75
C ALA A 142 7.44 -15.96 2.22
N LEU A 143 6.92 -14.84 1.72
CA LEU A 143 6.80 -14.57 0.30
C LEU A 143 8.19 -14.48 -0.39
N GLN A 144 9.18 -13.91 0.28
CA GLN A 144 10.57 -13.84 -0.23
C GLN A 144 11.18 -15.23 -0.44
N ALA A 145 10.83 -16.20 0.40
CA ALA A 145 11.30 -17.57 0.27
C ALA A 145 10.68 -18.32 -0.93
N ASP A 146 9.58 -17.80 -1.47
CA ASP A 146 8.94 -18.33 -2.66
C ASP A 146 9.62 -17.76 -3.94
N THR A 147 9.79 -18.62 -4.95
CA THR A 147 10.39 -18.29 -6.26
C THR A 147 9.65 -17.22 -7.06
N SER A 148 8.45 -16.81 -6.61
CA SER A 148 7.67 -15.73 -7.22
C SER A 148 8.33 -14.34 -7.20
N MET A 149 9.44 -14.19 -6.46
CA MET A 149 10.23 -12.95 -6.38
C MET A 149 11.26 -12.79 -7.51
N SER A 150 11.13 -13.53 -8.60
CA SER A 150 12.04 -13.48 -9.78
C SER A 150 12.17 -12.09 -10.42
N LEU A 151 11.21 -11.19 -10.19
CA LEU A 151 11.17 -9.81 -10.71
C LEU A 151 12.24 -8.88 -10.09
N PHE A 152 12.80 -9.27 -8.94
CA PHE A 152 13.70 -8.41 -8.19
C PHE A 152 15.15 -8.89 -8.29
N SER A 153 16.07 -7.97 -8.48
CA SER A 153 17.51 -8.20 -8.35
C SER A 153 17.94 -8.18 -6.89
N LYS A 154 17.20 -7.45 -6.05
CA LYS A 154 17.40 -7.36 -4.61
C LYS A 154 16.07 -7.25 -3.90
N PHE A 155 15.90 -7.96 -2.80
CA PHE A 155 14.76 -7.85 -1.90
C PHE A 155 15.26 -8.01 -0.46
N THR A 156 15.02 -7.01 0.36
CA THR A 156 15.44 -7.01 1.78
C THR A 156 14.31 -6.53 2.66
N ILE A 157 14.22 -7.12 3.85
CA ILE A 157 13.30 -6.70 4.92
C ILE A 157 14.17 -6.29 6.10
N ASP A 158 13.99 -5.05 6.55
CA ASP A 158 14.67 -4.49 7.71
C ASP A 158 13.62 -3.86 8.64
N GLY A 159 13.28 -4.58 9.70
CA GLY A 159 12.16 -4.23 10.59
C GLY A 159 10.84 -4.11 9.82
N ALA A 160 10.29 -2.91 9.79
CA ALA A 160 9.05 -2.59 9.09
C ALA A 160 9.26 -2.07 7.65
N LEU A 161 10.48 -2.13 7.12
CA LEU A 161 10.81 -1.63 5.79
C LEU A 161 11.14 -2.77 4.84
N ILE A 162 10.43 -2.86 3.72
CA ILE A 162 10.85 -3.63 2.56
C ILE A 162 11.57 -2.68 1.60
N GLU A 163 12.75 -3.10 1.15
CA GLU A 163 13.49 -2.42 0.10
C GLU A 163 13.79 -3.42 -1.00
N CYS A 164 13.34 -3.14 -2.22
CA CYS A 164 13.57 -3.99 -3.38
C CYS A 164 14.03 -3.19 -4.59
N SER A 165 14.81 -3.85 -5.45
CA SER A 165 15.27 -3.35 -6.74
C SER A 165 14.74 -4.25 -7.84
N LEU A 166 14.17 -3.65 -8.89
CA LEU A 166 13.70 -4.37 -10.07
C LEU A 166 14.90 -4.82 -10.91
N LYS A 167 14.75 -5.89 -11.67
CA LYS A 167 15.73 -6.29 -12.69
C LYS A 167 15.63 -5.34 -13.90
N GLU A 168 16.76 -4.96 -14.47
CA GLU A 168 16.84 -4.01 -15.57
C GLU A 168 16.22 -4.56 -16.87
N ASP A 169 16.35 -5.85 -17.12
CA ASP A 169 15.89 -6.49 -18.37
C ASP A 169 14.37 -6.46 -18.57
N GLU A 170 13.59 -6.24 -17.53
CA GLU A 170 12.14 -6.14 -17.61
C GLU A 170 11.61 -4.69 -17.70
N MET A 171 12.50 -3.70 -17.63
CA MET A 171 12.16 -2.28 -17.83
C MET A 171 12.14 -1.86 -19.30
N ALA A 172 12.77 -2.64 -20.20
CA ALA A 172 12.96 -2.31 -21.62
C ALA A 172 11.80 -2.76 -22.53
N GLU A 173 10.94 -3.68 -22.10
CA GLU A 173 9.85 -4.22 -22.95
C GLU A 173 8.57 -3.39 -22.97
N THR A 174 8.50 -2.29 -22.22
CA THR A 174 7.30 -1.45 -22.10
C THR A 174 7.49 0.01 -22.55
N ALA A 175 8.55 0.30 -23.31
CA ALA A 175 8.81 1.64 -23.87
C ALA A 175 8.40 1.74 -25.35
#